data_e2794b3ed2d143aa5e74cdf0872a9c77
#
_entry.id   e2794b3ed2d143aa5e74cdf0872a9c77
#
_cell.length_a   1.000
_cell.length_b   1.000
_cell.length_c   1.000
_cell.angle_alpha   90.00
_cell.angle_beta   90.00
_cell.angle_gamma   90.00
#
_symmetry.space_group_name_H-M   'P 1'
#
loop_
_entity.id
_entity.type
_entity.pdbx_description
1 polymer ?
#
loop_
_entity_poly.entity_id
_entity_poly.type
_entity_poly.pdbx_seq_one_letter_code
_entity_poly.pdbx_strand_id
1 'polypeptide(L)'
;MSTTGRSEADAPAASDVAGRLESAEFVRLLAARTAGGVAAVGLLAGALDDCGVPYQTSVVGLPAAAANGTDADVTLALGRPAETGQTAIGAGGDPVATAAYDVAAELGSPVPVLALAGTIGSGHQPGSDLLGDVTERGVERRPGIAAPAVDPADALAYSTLVHAPFSGNREAAAETLGGLEVPEPLDADARKQVASAVALAVAGDQSATERGTHAVERFLHPLAGGPFGTVGGFGDVLAATARERPGLATTLALGGSDTETALSVWRDHGMRAHDAVREAATGRYDGLSVARATATDGAAPVCTVARLLRAYRSPEPVVLVVADGVAEARAAGVGSTLPDDAAGIGRAMATAAAQVGGDGAGTATRGRATYDCSPTEFVAAFREVVQ
;
A
#
# COMPACT_ATOMS: atom_id res chain seq x y z
N MET A 1 4.93 -41.65 -16.94
CA MET A 1 5.54 -40.49 -17.55
C MET A 1 5.10 -39.28 -16.72
N SER A 2 5.99 -38.82 -15.85
CA SER A 2 5.72 -37.72 -14.92
C SER A 2 5.77 -36.41 -15.68
N THR A 3 4.66 -35.71 -15.77
CA THR A 3 4.64 -34.30 -16.17
C THR A 3 5.05 -33.47 -14.95
N THR A 4 6.28 -33.08 -14.93
CA THR A 4 6.85 -32.09 -14.01
C THR A 4 6.02 -30.82 -14.05
N GLY A 5 5.43 -30.46 -12.91
CA GLY A 5 4.78 -29.18 -12.71
C GLY A 5 5.74 -28.04 -13.05
N ARG A 6 5.26 -27.06 -13.80
CA ARG A 6 6.00 -25.83 -14.08
C ARG A 6 6.12 -25.09 -12.75
N SER A 7 7.32 -25.13 -12.18
CA SER A 7 7.72 -24.32 -11.02
C SER A 7 7.29 -22.86 -11.25
N GLU A 8 6.68 -22.23 -10.25
CA GLU A 8 6.61 -20.77 -10.17
C GLU A 8 8.01 -20.26 -10.45
N ALA A 9 8.15 -19.36 -11.42
CA ALA A 9 9.44 -18.78 -11.71
C ALA A 9 9.92 -18.05 -10.44
N ASP A 10 10.97 -18.56 -9.80
CA ASP A 10 11.60 -17.90 -8.68
C ASP A 10 11.85 -16.43 -9.04
N ALA A 11 11.54 -15.52 -8.11
CA ALA A 11 11.86 -14.11 -8.30
C ALA A 11 13.35 -13.97 -8.61
N PRO A 12 13.75 -13.14 -9.60
CA PRO A 12 15.15 -13.01 -9.96
C PRO A 12 15.97 -12.55 -8.75
N ALA A 13 17.16 -13.11 -8.57
CA ALA A 13 18.04 -12.69 -7.48
C ALA A 13 18.38 -11.19 -7.62
N ALA A 14 18.51 -10.48 -6.49
CA ALA A 14 18.81 -9.06 -6.47
C ALA A 14 20.12 -8.74 -7.23
N SER A 15 21.15 -9.57 -7.05
CA SER A 15 22.44 -9.47 -7.75
C SER A 15 22.33 -9.61 -9.28
N ASP A 16 21.45 -10.50 -9.77
CA ASP A 16 21.23 -10.67 -11.20
C ASP A 16 20.55 -9.44 -11.82
N VAL A 17 19.60 -8.85 -11.10
CA VAL A 17 18.94 -7.62 -11.52
C VAL A 17 19.93 -6.45 -11.49
N ALA A 18 20.69 -6.30 -10.42
CA ALA A 18 21.71 -5.26 -10.28
C ALA A 18 22.75 -5.30 -11.42
N GLY A 19 23.32 -6.47 -11.74
CA GLY A 19 24.28 -6.61 -12.83
C GLY A 19 23.69 -6.26 -14.21
N ARG A 20 22.40 -6.53 -14.43
CA ARG A 20 21.70 -6.10 -15.66
C ARG A 20 21.50 -4.59 -15.71
N LEU A 21 21.20 -3.96 -14.56
CA LEU A 21 21.02 -2.51 -14.47
C LEU A 21 22.34 -1.76 -14.70
N GLU A 22 23.44 -2.23 -14.10
CA GLU A 22 24.78 -1.64 -14.32
C GLU A 22 25.25 -1.69 -15.79
N SER A 23 24.84 -2.72 -16.52
CA SER A 23 25.23 -2.90 -17.92
C SER A 23 24.28 -2.27 -18.94
N ALA A 24 23.15 -1.70 -18.50
CA ALA A 24 22.15 -1.13 -19.36
C ALA A 24 22.55 0.28 -19.86
N GLU A 25 22.24 0.60 -21.11
CA GLU A 25 22.37 1.96 -21.65
C GLU A 25 21.16 2.85 -21.28
N PHE A 26 19.97 2.21 -21.12
CA PHE A 26 18.74 2.91 -20.71
C PHE A 26 17.78 1.97 -19.98
N VAL A 27 17.27 2.41 -18.81
CA VAL A 27 16.37 1.65 -17.95
C VAL A 27 14.98 2.29 -17.88
N ARG A 28 13.94 1.46 -17.93
CA ARG A 28 12.56 1.88 -17.70
C ARG A 28 12.02 1.27 -16.41
N LEU A 29 11.51 2.12 -15.51
CA LEU A 29 10.88 1.74 -14.25
C LEU A 29 9.36 1.95 -14.33
N LEU A 30 8.58 0.86 -14.38
CA LEU A 30 7.13 0.87 -14.44
C LEU A 30 6.55 0.46 -13.08
N ALA A 31 6.06 1.40 -12.30
CA ALA A 31 5.59 1.14 -10.95
C ALA A 31 4.07 1.10 -10.83
N ALA A 32 3.57 0.23 -9.96
CA ALA A 32 2.20 0.28 -9.49
C ALA A 32 1.93 1.56 -8.66
N ARG A 33 0.73 2.10 -8.73
CA ARG A 33 0.22 3.25 -7.95
C ARG A 33 0.05 2.91 -6.46
N THR A 34 1.16 2.59 -5.79
CA THR A 34 1.20 2.22 -4.37
C THR A 34 2.41 2.86 -3.70
N ALA A 35 2.39 2.98 -2.37
CA ALA A 35 3.57 3.45 -1.62
C ALA A 35 4.81 2.62 -1.94
N GLY A 36 4.67 1.28 -1.98
CA GLY A 36 5.78 0.38 -2.30
C GLY A 36 6.31 0.55 -3.71
N GLY A 37 5.41 0.70 -4.70
CA GLY A 37 5.83 0.92 -6.09
C GLY A 37 6.59 2.23 -6.27
N VAL A 38 6.09 3.32 -5.65
CA VAL A 38 6.76 4.62 -5.70
C VAL A 38 8.08 4.62 -4.92
N ALA A 39 8.12 3.96 -3.75
CA ALA A 39 9.37 3.79 -3.00
C ALA A 39 10.40 3.00 -3.81
N ALA A 40 9.98 1.94 -4.50
CA ALA A 40 10.84 1.17 -5.39
C ALA A 40 11.42 2.03 -6.54
N VAL A 41 10.60 2.94 -7.11
CA VAL A 41 11.10 3.93 -8.07
C VAL A 41 12.20 4.78 -7.46
N GLY A 42 11.98 5.37 -6.27
CA GLY A 42 12.97 6.23 -5.62
C GLY A 42 14.27 5.51 -5.29
N LEU A 43 14.17 4.25 -4.80
CA LEU A 43 15.33 3.41 -4.48
C LEU A 43 16.17 3.11 -5.72
N LEU A 44 15.53 2.62 -6.79
CA LEU A 44 16.24 2.22 -8.01
C LEU A 44 16.71 3.42 -8.82
N ALA A 45 15.92 4.50 -8.89
CA ALA A 45 16.34 5.73 -9.55
C ALA A 45 17.58 6.35 -8.90
N GLY A 46 17.62 6.42 -7.56
CA GLY A 46 18.80 6.88 -6.84
C GLY A 46 20.03 6.02 -7.11
N ALA A 47 19.87 4.70 -7.11
CA ALA A 47 20.97 3.78 -7.43
C ALA A 47 21.44 3.93 -8.89
N LEU A 48 20.54 4.11 -9.85
CA LEU A 48 20.88 4.35 -11.25
C LEU A 48 21.58 5.70 -11.47
N ASP A 49 21.15 6.76 -10.75
CA ASP A 49 21.86 8.06 -10.76
C ASP A 49 23.30 7.91 -10.28
N ASP A 50 23.54 7.16 -9.20
CA ASP A 50 24.86 6.91 -8.64
C ASP A 50 25.74 6.07 -9.62
N CYS A 51 25.15 5.16 -10.37
CA CYS A 51 25.82 4.39 -11.42
C CYS A 51 25.96 5.15 -12.75
N GLY A 52 25.32 6.31 -12.91
CA GLY A 52 25.32 7.09 -14.14
C GLY A 52 24.52 6.46 -15.27
N VAL A 53 23.54 5.60 -14.97
CA VAL A 53 22.66 4.94 -15.95
C VAL A 53 21.40 5.76 -16.17
N PRO A 54 21.10 6.21 -17.39
CA PRO A 54 19.89 6.95 -17.70
C PRO A 54 18.62 6.10 -17.49
N TYR A 55 17.56 6.73 -16.97
CA TYR A 55 16.31 6.01 -16.73
C TYR A 55 15.05 6.85 -17.00
N GLN A 56 13.93 6.16 -17.18
CA GLN A 56 12.59 6.73 -17.24
C GLN A 56 11.69 6.07 -16.20
N THR A 57 10.92 6.88 -15.49
CA THR A 57 9.96 6.38 -14.51
C THR A 57 8.51 6.60 -14.97
N SER A 58 7.63 5.64 -14.66
CA SER A 58 6.19 5.77 -14.87
C SER A 58 5.43 5.10 -13.73
N VAL A 59 4.51 5.83 -13.09
CA VAL A 59 3.62 5.29 -12.06
C VAL A 59 2.24 5.15 -12.66
N VAL A 60 1.77 3.91 -12.79
CA VAL A 60 0.55 3.57 -13.54
C VAL A 60 -0.46 2.82 -12.68
N GLY A 61 -1.76 3.03 -12.97
CA GLY A 61 -2.85 2.27 -12.35
C GLY A 61 -2.89 0.82 -12.84
N LEU A 62 -3.68 -0.02 -12.16
CA LEU A 62 -4.07 -1.35 -12.63
C LEU A 62 -5.59 -1.35 -12.90
N PRO A 63 -6.06 -2.05 -13.93
CA PRO A 63 -5.29 -2.57 -15.05
C PRO A 63 -4.61 -1.43 -15.81
N ALA A 64 -3.42 -1.67 -16.31
CA ALA A 64 -2.67 -0.65 -17.04
C ALA A 64 -3.11 -0.64 -18.50
N ALA A 65 -3.33 0.55 -19.07
CA ALA A 65 -3.27 0.71 -20.51
C ALA A 65 -1.90 0.26 -21.02
N ALA A 66 -1.85 -0.33 -22.21
CA ALA A 66 -0.61 -0.77 -22.83
C ALA A 66 0.44 0.36 -22.76
N ALA A 67 1.55 0.08 -22.10
CA ALA A 67 2.62 1.04 -21.99
C ALA A 67 3.24 1.24 -23.37
N ASN A 68 3.33 2.48 -23.84
CA ASN A 68 4.00 2.78 -25.08
C ASN A 68 5.40 2.16 -25.08
N GLY A 69 5.77 1.47 -26.16
CA GLY A 69 7.11 0.89 -26.32
C GLY A 69 8.17 1.97 -26.14
N THR A 70 9.29 1.61 -25.53
CA THR A 70 10.49 2.45 -25.42
C THR A 70 11.68 1.62 -25.89
N ASP A 71 12.76 2.28 -26.29
CA ASP A 71 14.02 1.64 -26.65
C ASP A 71 14.86 1.27 -25.40
N ALA A 72 14.22 1.03 -24.25
CA ALA A 72 14.90 0.66 -23.03
C ALA A 72 15.45 -0.78 -23.09
N ASP A 73 16.73 -0.94 -22.74
CA ASP A 73 17.40 -2.25 -22.69
C ASP A 73 16.82 -3.12 -21.58
N VAL A 74 16.47 -2.48 -20.45
CA VAL A 74 15.89 -3.11 -19.29
C VAL A 74 14.62 -2.41 -18.88
N THR A 75 13.52 -3.17 -18.77
CA THR A 75 12.26 -2.67 -18.20
C THR A 75 11.94 -3.46 -16.96
N LEU A 76 11.81 -2.77 -15.81
CA LEU A 76 11.37 -3.34 -14.55
C LEU A 76 9.89 -3.03 -14.27
N ALA A 77 9.12 -4.07 -13.96
CA ALA A 77 7.74 -3.97 -13.50
C ALA A 77 7.69 -4.03 -11.96
N LEU A 78 7.45 -2.89 -11.29
CA LEU A 78 7.58 -2.72 -9.85
C LEU A 78 6.22 -2.86 -9.15
N GLY A 79 5.98 -3.97 -8.45
CA GLY A 79 4.74 -4.26 -7.73
C GLY A 79 3.52 -4.43 -8.64
N ARG A 80 3.74 -4.85 -9.88
CA ARG A 80 2.74 -5.15 -10.90
C ARG A 80 3.14 -6.38 -11.71
N PRO A 81 2.21 -7.07 -12.37
CA PRO A 81 2.55 -8.13 -13.31
C PRO A 81 3.48 -7.60 -14.42
N ALA A 82 4.47 -8.41 -14.78
CA ALA A 82 5.35 -8.12 -15.92
C ALA A 82 4.71 -8.59 -17.23
N GLU A 83 4.89 -7.81 -18.26
CA GLU A 83 4.61 -8.19 -19.65
C GLU A 83 5.84 -8.87 -20.29
N THR A 84 5.67 -9.41 -21.50
CA THR A 84 6.78 -10.06 -22.21
C THR A 84 7.97 -9.10 -22.37
N GLY A 85 9.14 -9.55 -21.97
CA GLY A 85 10.39 -8.76 -22.02
C GLY A 85 10.63 -7.87 -20.79
N GLN A 86 9.71 -7.83 -19.83
CA GLN A 86 9.90 -7.11 -18.57
C GLN A 86 10.34 -8.05 -17.44
N THR A 87 11.03 -7.50 -16.46
CA THR A 87 11.40 -8.20 -15.23
C THR A 87 10.52 -7.71 -14.08
N ALA A 88 9.81 -8.62 -13.43
CA ALA A 88 8.95 -8.29 -12.28
C ALA A 88 9.78 -8.20 -11.00
N ILE A 89 9.54 -7.14 -10.21
CA ILE A 89 10.04 -6.98 -8.85
C ILE A 89 8.84 -6.88 -7.90
N GLY A 90 8.79 -7.77 -6.90
CA GLY A 90 7.72 -7.80 -5.90
C GLY A 90 6.35 -8.23 -6.46
N ALA A 91 6.29 -9.04 -7.50
CA ALA A 91 5.04 -9.58 -8.04
C ALA A 91 4.58 -10.86 -7.30
N GLY A 92 5.50 -11.63 -6.74
CA GLY A 92 5.27 -12.95 -6.13
C GLY A 92 4.74 -12.93 -4.68
N GLY A 93 4.40 -11.75 -4.13
CA GLY A 93 3.94 -11.62 -2.74
C GLY A 93 4.92 -10.88 -1.83
N ASP A 94 6.19 -10.79 -2.19
CA ASP A 94 7.18 -9.99 -1.48
C ASP A 94 6.89 -8.50 -1.60
N PRO A 95 7.13 -7.70 -0.54
CA PRO A 95 6.97 -6.27 -0.61
C PRO A 95 7.92 -5.66 -1.65
N VAL A 96 7.37 -5.05 -2.69
CA VAL A 96 8.17 -4.51 -3.80
C VAL A 96 9.25 -3.51 -3.35
N ALA A 97 8.97 -2.73 -2.29
CA ALA A 97 9.94 -1.78 -1.75
C ALA A 97 11.13 -2.50 -1.09
N THR A 98 10.93 -3.66 -0.45
CA THR A 98 12.00 -4.50 0.11
C THR A 98 12.84 -5.10 -1.02
N ALA A 99 12.19 -5.73 -2.00
CA ALA A 99 12.91 -6.33 -3.13
C ALA A 99 13.69 -5.29 -3.96
N ALA A 100 13.16 -4.07 -4.12
CA ALA A 100 13.89 -2.98 -4.76
C ALA A 100 15.04 -2.44 -3.89
N TYR A 101 14.89 -2.47 -2.57
CA TYR A 101 15.95 -2.15 -1.63
C TYR A 101 17.13 -3.12 -1.75
N ASP A 102 16.85 -4.42 -1.84
CA ASP A 102 17.88 -5.43 -1.99
C ASP A 102 18.70 -5.20 -3.29
N VAL A 103 18.01 -4.87 -4.40
CA VAL A 103 18.70 -4.50 -5.67
C VAL A 103 19.51 -3.22 -5.52
N ALA A 104 18.97 -2.18 -4.86
CA ALA A 104 19.70 -0.93 -4.65
C ALA A 104 20.89 -1.11 -3.70
N ALA A 105 20.83 -2.03 -2.74
CA ALA A 105 21.93 -2.39 -1.86
C ALA A 105 23.09 -3.06 -2.63
N GLU A 106 22.77 -3.97 -3.57
CA GLU A 106 23.78 -4.57 -4.47
C GLU A 106 24.47 -3.51 -5.34
N LEU A 107 23.75 -2.44 -5.74
CA LEU A 107 24.29 -1.28 -6.45
C LEU A 107 25.02 -0.27 -5.55
N GLY A 108 25.09 -0.52 -4.23
CA GLY A 108 25.81 0.32 -3.28
C GLY A 108 25.06 1.55 -2.75
N SER A 109 23.78 1.71 -3.07
CA SER A 109 22.97 2.91 -2.73
C SER A 109 21.72 2.60 -1.90
N PRO A 110 21.82 1.92 -0.74
CA PRO A 110 20.65 1.55 0.05
C PRO A 110 20.04 2.73 0.81
N VAL A 111 18.73 2.96 0.65
CA VAL A 111 17.94 3.96 1.40
C VAL A 111 16.85 3.26 2.23
N PRO A 112 17.20 2.64 3.38
CA PRO A 112 16.32 1.74 4.11
C PRO A 112 15.06 2.43 4.69
N VAL A 113 15.12 3.73 5.01
CA VAL A 113 13.94 4.50 5.48
C VAL A 113 12.87 4.58 4.40
N LEU A 114 13.24 4.78 3.14
CA LEU A 114 12.30 4.80 2.01
C LEU A 114 11.71 3.41 1.75
N ALA A 115 12.53 2.36 1.83
CA ALA A 115 12.08 0.98 1.72
C ALA A 115 11.04 0.61 2.78
N LEU A 116 11.32 0.97 4.04
CA LEU A 116 10.37 0.80 5.15
C LEU A 116 9.08 1.57 4.94
N ALA A 117 9.17 2.85 4.56
CA ALA A 117 8.00 3.68 4.31
C ALA A 117 7.12 3.08 3.21
N GLY A 118 7.72 2.63 2.11
CA GLY A 118 7.02 1.94 1.03
C GLY A 118 6.34 0.64 1.46
N THR A 119 7.03 -0.16 2.28
CA THR A 119 6.53 -1.44 2.82
C THR A 119 5.33 -1.20 3.75
N ILE A 120 5.47 -0.31 4.74
CA ILE A 120 4.41 0.01 5.70
C ILE A 120 3.21 0.67 5.01
N GLY A 121 3.45 1.65 4.13
CA GLY A 121 2.40 2.35 3.38
C GLY A 121 1.61 1.46 2.42
N SER A 122 2.19 0.32 2.00
CA SER A 122 1.51 -0.72 1.22
C SER A 122 0.73 -1.71 2.09
N GLY A 123 0.86 -1.63 3.42
CA GLY A 123 0.18 -2.49 4.39
C GLY A 123 0.90 -3.81 4.67
N HIS A 124 2.19 -3.91 4.34
CA HIS A 124 3.03 -5.06 4.66
C HIS A 124 3.81 -4.86 5.96
N GLN A 125 4.28 -5.96 6.55
CA GLN A 125 5.22 -5.90 7.66
C GLN A 125 6.66 -5.92 7.11
N PRO A 126 7.54 -5.04 7.62
CA PRO A 126 8.96 -5.10 7.30
C PRO A 126 9.60 -6.39 7.82
N GLY A 127 10.50 -6.97 7.04
CA GLY A 127 11.34 -8.08 7.48
C GLY A 127 12.37 -7.66 8.54
N SER A 128 12.92 -8.65 9.26
CA SER A 128 13.93 -8.45 10.31
C SER A 128 15.17 -7.73 9.80
N ASP A 129 15.61 -8.07 8.60
CA ASP A 129 16.85 -7.59 7.99
C ASP A 129 16.77 -6.09 7.70
N LEU A 130 15.70 -5.65 7.01
CA LEU A 130 15.44 -4.24 6.75
C LEU A 130 15.25 -3.44 8.06
N LEU A 131 14.64 -4.03 9.10
CA LEU A 131 14.55 -3.40 10.42
C LEU A 131 15.91 -3.30 11.11
N GLY A 132 16.79 -4.29 10.95
CA GLY A 132 18.15 -4.26 11.42
C GLY A 132 18.93 -3.10 10.80
N ASP A 133 18.92 -2.99 9.48
CA ASP A 133 19.62 -1.95 8.74
C ASP A 133 19.23 -0.52 9.14
N VAL A 134 17.93 -0.27 9.38
CA VAL A 134 17.50 1.07 9.84
C VAL A 134 17.89 1.33 11.28
N THR A 135 17.86 0.33 12.16
CA THR A 135 18.24 0.47 13.55
C THR A 135 19.73 0.80 13.67
N GLU A 136 20.59 0.14 12.89
CA GLU A 136 22.03 0.44 12.80
C GLU A 136 22.30 1.88 12.34
N ARG A 137 21.40 2.47 11.56
CA ARG A 137 21.44 3.85 11.09
C ARG A 137 20.79 4.86 12.06
N GLY A 138 20.45 4.42 13.28
CA GLY A 138 19.91 5.27 14.34
C GLY A 138 18.42 5.56 14.24
N VAL A 139 17.66 4.82 13.44
CA VAL A 139 16.20 4.89 13.45
C VAL A 139 15.67 4.02 14.58
N GLU A 140 15.07 4.67 15.58
CA GLU A 140 14.61 4.01 16.79
C GLU A 140 13.08 3.96 16.87
N ARG A 141 12.56 2.93 17.54
CA ARG A 141 11.15 2.91 17.95
C ARG A 141 10.95 3.88 19.12
N ARG A 142 9.90 4.69 19.03
CA ARG A 142 9.51 5.63 20.09
C ARG A 142 8.06 5.43 20.47
N PRO A 143 7.66 5.74 21.71
CA PRO A 143 6.25 5.85 22.06
C PRO A 143 5.55 6.87 21.18
N GLY A 144 4.27 6.62 20.84
CA GLY A 144 3.48 7.53 20.03
C GLY A 144 2.69 6.80 18.94
N ILE A 145 2.37 7.52 17.88
CA ILE A 145 1.60 7.03 16.74
C ILE A 145 2.39 7.16 15.43
N ALA A 146 2.20 6.19 14.55
CA ALA A 146 2.85 6.12 13.23
C ALA A 146 2.13 7.02 12.21
N ALA A 147 2.04 8.31 12.48
CA ALA A 147 1.44 9.31 11.62
C ALA A 147 2.45 10.40 11.25
N PRO A 148 2.20 11.24 10.24
CA PRO A 148 3.00 12.42 9.97
C PRO A 148 3.09 13.33 11.22
N ALA A 149 4.19 14.06 11.34
CA ALA A 149 4.39 15.04 12.40
C ALA A 149 3.56 16.31 12.10
N VAL A 150 2.28 16.24 12.43
CA VAL A 150 1.27 17.29 12.30
C VAL A 150 0.52 17.43 13.63
N ASP A 151 -0.44 18.34 13.71
CA ASP A 151 -1.37 18.42 14.85
C ASP A 151 -1.93 17.01 15.19
N PRO A 152 -1.93 16.59 16.48
CA PRO A 152 -2.35 15.24 16.86
C PRO A 152 -3.79 14.88 16.44
N ALA A 153 -4.71 15.85 16.42
CA ALA A 153 -6.08 15.61 15.97
C ALA A 153 -6.12 15.34 14.45
N ASP A 154 -5.31 16.06 13.66
CA ASP A 154 -5.13 15.76 12.24
C ASP A 154 -4.51 14.38 12.03
N ALA A 155 -3.49 14.04 12.83
CA ALA A 155 -2.81 12.75 12.77
C ALA A 155 -3.79 11.58 12.99
N LEU A 156 -4.70 11.70 13.95
CA LEU A 156 -5.72 10.70 14.23
C LEU A 156 -6.84 10.70 13.19
N ALA A 157 -7.33 11.88 12.79
CA ALA A 157 -8.43 11.98 11.87
C ALA A 157 -8.10 11.43 10.47
N TYR A 158 -6.91 11.68 9.97
CA TYR A 158 -6.61 11.47 8.56
C TYR A 158 -5.64 10.32 8.26
N SER A 159 -4.96 9.76 9.28
CA SER A 159 -4.09 8.62 9.04
C SER A 159 -4.87 7.38 8.60
N THR A 160 -4.51 6.85 7.44
CA THR A 160 -5.10 5.61 6.94
C THR A 160 -4.42 4.34 7.49
N LEU A 161 -3.43 4.47 8.38
CA LEU A 161 -2.80 3.35 9.08
C LEU A 161 -3.65 2.83 10.24
N VAL A 162 -4.61 3.63 10.70
CA VAL A 162 -5.58 3.28 11.75
C VAL A 162 -6.99 3.56 11.27
N HIS A 163 -7.98 2.82 11.82
CA HIS A 163 -9.40 3.13 11.67
C HIS A 163 -10.10 2.90 13.01
N ALA A 164 -10.72 3.96 13.51
CA ALA A 164 -11.39 4.02 14.80
C ALA A 164 -12.56 5.04 14.73
N PRO A 165 -13.40 5.18 15.77
CA PRO A 165 -14.53 6.14 15.74
C PRO A 165 -14.14 7.58 15.41
N PHE A 166 -12.93 8.01 15.74
CA PHE A 166 -12.41 9.35 15.43
C PHE A 166 -11.96 9.54 13.97
N SER A 167 -11.74 8.45 13.23
CA SER A 167 -11.13 8.52 11.90
C SER A 167 -12.03 9.23 10.89
N GLY A 168 -11.47 10.15 10.09
CA GLY A 168 -12.17 11.00 9.13
C GLY A 168 -12.90 12.20 9.76
N ASN A 169 -12.84 12.37 11.09
CA ASN A 169 -13.50 13.47 11.79
C ASN A 169 -12.54 14.12 12.78
N ARG A 170 -12.06 15.33 12.45
CA ARG A 170 -11.10 16.07 13.28
C ARG A 170 -11.66 16.47 14.64
N GLU A 171 -12.97 16.76 14.74
CA GLU A 171 -13.61 17.12 16.00
C GLU A 171 -13.65 15.89 16.93
N ALA A 172 -14.07 14.74 16.44
CA ALA A 172 -14.06 13.48 17.20
C ALA A 172 -12.63 13.06 17.61
N ALA A 173 -11.64 13.33 16.77
CA ALA A 173 -10.24 13.14 17.11
C ALA A 173 -9.79 14.08 18.24
N ALA A 174 -10.15 15.35 18.17
CA ALA A 174 -9.88 16.34 19.22
C ALA A 174 -10.58 15.99 20.53
N GLU A 175 -11.84 15.53 20.50
CA GLU A 175 -12.57 15.04 21.67
C GLU A 175 -11.88 13.83 22.31
N THR A 176 -11.38 12.88 21.49
CA THR A 176 -10.60 11.73 21.97
C THR A 176 -9.34 12.16 22.71
N LEU A 177 -8.74 13.30 22.30
CA LEU A 177 -7.57 13.89 22.92
C LEU A 177 -7.91 14.90 24.04
N GLY A 178 -9.17 15.32 24.15
CA GLY A 178 -9.61 16.47 24.98
C GLY A 178 -9.43 16.35 26.49
N GLY A 179 -9.03 15.18 27.01
CA GLY A 179 -8.62 14.97 28.41
C GLY A 179 -7.10 14.91 28.60
N LEU A 180 -6.32 15.11 27.54
CA LEU A 180 -4.85 15.01 27.57
C LEU A 180 -4.24 16.40 27.56
N GLU A 181 -3.26 16.62 28.45
CA GLU A 181 -2.36 17.77 28.32
C GLU A 181 -1.36 17.46 27.20
N VAL A 182 -1.56 18.07 26.04
CA VAL A 182 -0.76 17.83 24.84
C VAL A 182 0.11 19.05 24.58
N PRO A 183 1.37 19.07 25.10
CA PRO A 183 2.30 20.17 24.83
C PRO A 183 2.77 20.16 23.38
N GLU A 184 3.08 21.34 22.84
CA GLU A 184 3.75 21.50 21.55
C GLU A 184 5.22 21.98 21.77
N PRO A 185 6.22 21.17 21.33
CA PRO A 185 6.15 19.83 20.73
C PRO A 185 5.77 18.74 21.74
N LEU A 186 5.17 17.63 21.25
CA LEU A 186 4.83 16.47 22.07
C LEU A 186 6.07 15.92 22.79
N ASP A 187 6.04 15.87 24.10
CA ASP A 187 7.05 15.15 24.89
C ASP A 187 6.80 13.64 24.91
N ALA A 188 7.67 12.88 25.57
CA ALA A 188 7.58 11.43 25.60
C ALA A 188 6.32 10.92 26.34
N ASP A 189 5.86 11.62 27.36
CA ASP A 189 4.71 11.21 28.16
C ASP A 189 3.39 11.56 27.44
N ALA A 190 3.30 12.71 26.80
CA ALA A 190 2.17 13.06 25.94
C ALA A 190 2.03 12.07 24.78
N ARG A 191 3.13 11.64 24.15
CA ARG A 191 3.10 10.61 23.10
C ARG A 191 2.55 9.28 23.60
N LYS A 192 2.90 8.84 24.81
CA LYS A 192 2.35 7.62 25.43
C LYS A 192 0.85 7.76 25.71
N GLN A 193 0.43 8.94 26.20
CA GLN A 193 -0.99 9.22 26.48
C GLN A 193 -1.81 9.16 25.18
N VAL A 194 -1.34 9.81 24.10
CA VAL A 194 -1.98 9.73 22.78
C VAL A 194 -2.06 8.28 22.29
N ALA A 195 -0.96 7.53 22.38
CA ALA A 195 -0.96 6.12 21.98
C ALA A 195 -1.95 5.28 22.79
N SER A 196 -2.07 5.51 24.11
CA SER A 196 -3.02 4.84 24.98
C SER A 196 -4.47 5.18 24.62
N ALA A 197 -4.77 6.46 24.34
CA ALA A 197 -6.09 6.88 23.89
C ALA A 197 -6.52 6.20 22.59
N VAL A 198 -5.59 6.09 21.63
CA VAL A 198 -5.82 5.37 20.36
C VAL A 198 -6.08 3.88 20.61
N ALA A 199 -5.25 3.22 21.44
CA ALA A 199 -5.44 1.82 21.77
C ALA A 199 -6.82 1.55 22.37
N LEU A 200 -7.25 2.39 23.32
CA LEU A 200 -8.58 2.29 23.96
C LEU A 200 -9.71 2.54 22.97
N ALA A 201 -9.57 3.52 22.07
CA ALA A 201 -10.59 3.83 21.06
C ALA A 201 -10.78 2.70 20.06
N VAL A 202 -9.68 2.06 19.61
CA VAL A 202 -9.74 0.92 18.69
C VAL A 202 -10.28 -0.33 19.39
N ALA A 203 -9.83 -0.63 20.60
CA ALA A 203 -10.27 -1.81 21.35
C ALA A 203 -11.74 -1.69 21.83
N GLY A 204 -12.22 -0.49 22.08
CA GLY A 204 -13.60 -0.20 22.50
C GLY A 204 -14.59 -0.13 21.34
N ASP A 205 -14.17 -0.16 20.08
CA ASP A 205 -15.08 -0.17 18.94
C ASP A 205 -15.86 -1.49 18.88
N GLN A 206 -17.18 -1.42 18.79
CA GLN A 206 -18.07 -2.60 18.74
C GLN A 206 -17.79 -3.50 17.51
N SER A 207 -17.16 -2.96 16.49
CA SER A 207 -16.77 -3.68 15.28
C SER A 207 -15.29 -4.13 15.29
N ALA A 208 -14.60 -3.98 16.45
CA ALA A 208 -13.20 -4.37 16.58
C ALA A 208 -13.01 -5.86 16.23
N THR A 209 -12.02 -6.15 15.42
CA THR A 209 -11.61 -7.50 15.06
C THR A 209 -10.26 -7.80 15.69
N GLU A 210 -9.91 -9.09 15.86
CA GLU A 210 -8.58 -9.50 16.30
C GLU A 210 -7.47 -8.92 15.39
N ARG A 211 -7.72 -8.86 14.07
CA ARG A 211 -6.82 -8.20 13.13
C ARG A 211 -6.66 -6.71 13.40
N GLY A 212 -7.73 -6.03 13.83
CA GLY A 212 -7.70 -4.61 14.19
C GLY A 212 -6.77 -4.35 15.37
N THR A 213 -6.77 -5.23 16.37
CA THR A 213 -5.86 -5.16 17.51
C THR A 213 -4.39 -5.29 17.05
N HIS A 214 -4.09 -6.27 16.20
CA HIS A 214 -2.73 -6.41 15.64
C HIS A 214 -2.34 -5.25 14.70
N ALA A 215 -3.31 -4.68 13.98
CA ALA A 215 -3.03 -3.54 13.11
C ALA A 215 -2.70 -2.29 13.91
N VAL A 216 -3.42 -2.04 15.02
CA VAL A 216 -3.15 -0.87 15.87
C VAL A 216 -1.83 -0.97 16.60
N GLU A 217 -1.36 -2.15 17.02
CA GLU A 217 -0.06 -2.32 17.64
C GLU A 217 1.08 -1.73 16.79
N ARG A 218 1.02 -1.94 15.48
CA ARG A 218 2.00 -1.38 14.53
C ARG A 218 1.92 0.15 14.44
N PHE A 219 0.74 0.70 14.61
CA PHE A 219 0.53 2.14 14.62
C PHE A 219 1.04 2.81 15.90
N LEU A 220 1.04 2.09 17.05
CA LEU A 220 1.38 2.62 18.36
C LEU A 220 2.89 2.63 18.68
N HIS A 221 3.72 1.99 17.89
CA HIS A 221 5.16 1.91 18.13
C HIS A 221 5.95 2.37 16.88
N PRO A 222 5.84 3.66 16.52
CA PRO A 222 6.46 4.18 15.31
C PRO A 222 7.98 4.11 15.36
N LEU A 223 8.57 3.88 14.19
CA LEU A 223 9.96 4.20 13.92
C LEU A 223 10.05 5.70 13.66
N ALA A 224 10.90 6.40 14.44
CA ALA A 224 11.13 7.83 14.25
C ALA A 224 12.09 8.05 13.09
N GLY A 225 11.74 8.97 12.19
CA GLY A 225 12.59 9.30 11.04
C GLY A 225 11.79 9.60 9.77
N GLY A 226 12.54 9.95 8.73
CA GLY A 226 12.00 10.36 7.46
C GLY A 226 11.47 11.81 7.46
N PRO A 227 11.06 12.30 6.27
CA PRO A 227 10.66 13.71 6.08
C PRO A 227 9.38 14.10 6.80
N PHE A 228 8.59 13.14 7.28
CA PHE A 228 7.33 13.36 7.99
C PHE A 228 7.40 12.95 9.48
N GLY A 229 8.60 12.89 10.07
CA GLY A 229 8.81 12.65 11.50
C GLY A 229 8.71 11.19 11.94
N THR A 230 7.88 10.37 11.28
CA THR A 230 7.81 8.92 11.46
C THR A 230 7.85 8.20 10.11
N VAL A 231 8.47 7.02 10.09
CA VAL A 231 8.53 6.19 8.88
C VAL A 231 7.13 5.76 8.42
N GLY A 232 6.26 5.42 9.37
CA GLY A 232 4.86 5.08 9.08
C GLY A 232 4.09 6.26 8.48
N GLY A 233 4.27 7.47 9.05
CA GLY A 233 3.69 8.70 8.51
C GLY A 233 4.18 8.99 7.09
N PHE A 234 5.46 8.79 6.82
CA PHE A 234 5.99 8.89 5.45
C PHE A 234 5.33 7.87 4.51
N GLY A 235 5.20 6.62 4.95
CA GLY A 235 4.51 5.59 4.17
C GLY A 235 3.05 5.90 3.87
N ASP A 236 2.33 6.49 4.83
CA ASP A 236 0.92 6.88 4.67
C ASP A 236 0.76 8.05 3.68
N VAL A 237 1.64 9.06 3.76
CA VAL A 237 1.69 10.15 2.78
C VAL A 237 2.05 9.65 1.38
N LEU A 238 3.05 8.77 1.26
CA LEU A 238 3.37 8.13 -0.02
C LEU A 238 2.20 7.33 -0.58
N ALA A 239 1.45 6.63 0.28
CA ALA A 239 0.28 5.87 -0.15
C ALA A 239 -0.84 6.76 -0.69
N ALA A 240 -1.11 7.88 -0.04
CA ALA A 240 -2.10 8.86 -0.48
C ALA A 240 -1.67 9.55 -1.79
N THR A 241 -0.46 10.11 -1.82
CA THR A 241 0.07 10.82 -2.98
C THR A 241 0.25 9.92 -4.20
N ALA A 242 0.68 8.66 -4.02
CA ALA A 242 0.78 7.71 -5.13
C ALA A 242 -0.57 7.48 -5.84
N ARG A 243 -1.68 7.56 -5.11
CA ARG A 243 -3.03 7.38 -5.65
C ARG A 243 -3.60 8.63 -6.28
N GLU A 244 -3.42 9.76 -5.62
CA GLU A 244 -4.06 11.02 -6.00
C GLU A 244 -3.19 11.85 -6.97
N ARG A 245 -1.87 11.90 -6.70
CA ARG A 245 -0.88 12.71 -7.44
C ARG A 245 0.43 11.95 -7.61
N PRO A 246 0.50 10.95 -8.52
CA PRO A 246 1.67 10.07 -8.65
C PRO A 246 2.97 10.81 -8.96
N GLY A 247 2.92 11.93 -9.69
CA GLY A 247 4.10 12.79 -9.91
C GLY A 247 4.67 13.36 -8.62
N LEU A 248 3.81 13.86 -7.71
CA LEU A 248 4.23 14.34 -6.39
C LEU A 248 4.84 13.22 -5.56
N ALA A 249 4.22 12.03 -5.57
CA ALA A 249 4.76 10.88 -4.86
C ALA A 249 6.15 10.48 -5.37
N THR A 250 6.37 10.50 -6.68
CA THR A 250 7.69 10.25 -7.29
C THR A 250 8.70 11.31 -6.84
N THR A 251 8.33 12.58 -6.85
CA THR A 251 9.19 13.67 -6.36
C THR A 251 9.60 13.47 -4.90
N LEU A 252 8.65 13.08 -4.03
CA LEU A 252 8.94 12.78 -2.62
C LEU A 252 9.88 11.57 -2.45
N ALA A 253 9.70 10.52 -3.26
CA ALA A 253 10.55 9.34 -3.23
C ALA A 253 11.98 9.62 -3.72
N LEU A 254 12.15 10.61 -4.59
CA LEU A 254 13.45 11.12 -5.07
C LEU A 254 14.07 12.19 -4.13
N GLY A 255 13.50 12.39 -2.94
CA GLY A 255 14.04 13.33 -1.94
C GLY A 255 13.54 14.77 -2.08
N GLY A 256 12.50 15.01 -2.89
CA GLY A 256 11.87 16.33 -2.99
C GLY A 256 11.13 16.75 -1.72
N SER A 257 11.00 18.06 -1.50
CA SER A 257 10.61 18.67 -0.22
C SER A 257 9.23 19.34 -0.22
N ASP A 258 8.35 19.07 -1.18
CA ASP A 258 6.98 19.65 -1.20
C ASP A 258 6.05 18.91 -0.20
N THR A 259 6.43 19.02 1.09
CA THR A 259 5.75 18.34 2.18
C THR A 259 4.36 18.91 2.48
N GLU A 260 4.16 20.24 2.31
CA GLU A 260 2.87 20.88 2.57
C GLU A 260 1.79 20.42 1.60
N THR A 261 2.08 20.43 0.29
CA THR A 261 1.17 19.89 -0.73
C THR A 261 0.89 18.41 -0.49
N ALA A 262 1.91 17.64 -0.10
CA ALA A 262 1.75 16.21 0.18
C ALA A 262 0.84 15.96 1.40
N LEU A 263 0.95 16.76 2.45
CA LEU A 263 0.09 16.68 3.64
C LEU A 263 -1.35 17.11 3.32
N SER A 264 -1.56 18.08 2.45
CA SER A 264 -2.91 18.43 1.97
C SER A 264 -3.56 17.25 1.25
N VAL A 265 -2.85 16.63 0.30
CA VAL A 265 -3.34 15.44 -0.42
C VAL A 265 -3.60 14.28 0.55
N TRP A 266 -2.76 14.08 1.54
CA TRP A 266 -2.93 13.05 2.55
C TRP A 266 -4.19 13.26 3.40
N ARG A 267 -4.48 14.52 3.85
CA ARG A 267 -5.69 14.85 4.61
C ARG A 267 -6.95 14.56 3.79
N ASP A 268 -7.00 15.06 2.56
CA ASP A 268 -8.14 14.87 1.66
C ASP A 268 -8.39 13.40 1.34
N HIS A 269 -7.33 12.64 1.10
CA HIS A 269 -7.40 11.20 0.86
C HIS A 269 -7.88 10.43 2.08
N GLY A 270 -7.33 10.74 3.26
CA GLY A 270 -7.70 10.10 4.53
C GLY A 270 -9.16 10.34 4.89
N MET A 271 -9.63 11.58 4.80
CA MET A 271 -11.02 11.94 5.01
C MET A 271 -11.95 11.13 4.11
N ARG A 272 -11.76 11.18 2.78
CA ARG A 272 -12.58 10.42 1.83
C ARG A 272 -12.54 8.91 2.06
N ALA A 273 -11.39 8.36 2.45
CA ALA A 273 -11.25 6.94 2.71
C ALA A 273 -12.04 6.50 3.94
N HIS A 274 -11.97 7.25 5.03
CA HIS A 274 -12.70 6.93 6.26
C HIS A 274 -14.20 7.15 6.13
N ASP A 275 -14.64 8.18 5.41
CA ASP A 275 -16.04 8.40 5.09
C ASP A 275 -16.59 7.22 4.28
N ALA A 276 -15.89 6.83 3.22
CA ALA A 276 -16.29 5.69 2.41
C ALA A 276 -16.33 4.37 3.19
N VAL A 277 -15.47 4.16 4.21
CA VAL A 277 -15.57 2.99 5.11
C VAL A 277 -16.81 3.04 5.99
N ARG A 278 -17.17 4.22 6.51
CA ARG A 278 -18.36 4.38 7.37
C ARG A 278 -19.67 4.22 6.61
N GLU A 279 -19.72 4.73 5.39
CA GLU A 279 -20.93 4.75 4.55
C GLU A 279 -21.10 3.49 3.70
N ALA A 280 -20.08 2.62 3.64
CA ALA A 280 -20.11 1.44 2.80
C ALA A 280 -21.27 0.50 3.15
N ALA A 281 -22.09 0.18 2.15
CA ALA A 281 -23.05 -0.91 2.27
C ALA A 281 -22.30 -2.25 2.21
N THR A 282 -22.39 -3.04 3.28
CA THR A 282 -21.62 -4.29 3.40
C THR A 282 -22.49 -5.53 3.27
N GLY A 283 -21.96 -6.58 2.65
CA GLY A 283 -22.52 -7.93 2.59
C GLY A 283 -21.47 -8.96 2.95
N ARG A 284 -21.88 -10.08 3.53
CA ARG A 284 -20.99 -11.16 3.94
C ARG A 284 -21.41 -12.47 3.28
N TYR A 285 -20.43 -13.16 2.74
CA TYR A 285 -20.53 -14.49 2.17
C TYR A 285 -19.47 -15.38 2.81
N ASP A 286 -19.56 -16.69 2.62
CA ASP A 286 -18.53 -17.59 3.14
C ASP A 286 -17.17 -17.28 2.52
N GLY A 287 -16.20 -16.94 3.39
CA GLY A 287 -14.85 -16.55 3.00
C GLY A 287 -14.69 -15.17 2.34
N LEU A 288 -15.79 -14.42 2.10
CA LEU A 288 -15.76 -13.16 1.36
C LEU A 288 -16.62 -12.08 2.02
N SER A 289 -16.02 -10.95 2.33
CA SER A 289 -16.72 -9.71 2.66
C SER A 289 -16.78 -8.80 1.43
N VAL A 290 -17.96 -8.30 1.11
CA VAL A 290 -18.19 -7.35 0.01
C VAL A 290 -18.62 -6.01 0.59
N ALA A 291 -18.03 -4.93 0.11
CA ALA A 291 -18.45 -3.57 0.44
C ALA A 291 -18.67 -2.75 -0.81
N ARG A 292 -19.79 -2.05 -0.89
CA ARG A 292 -20.05 -1.04 -1.91
C ARG A 292 -19.66 0.32 -1.33
N ALA A 293 -18.57 0.88 -1.84
CA ALA A 293 -18.10 2.20 -1.47
C ALA A 293 -18.75 3.26 -2.35
N THR A 294 -19.20 4.33 -1.72
CA THR A 294 -19.63 5.57 -2.37
C THR A 294 -18.67 6.68 -1.98
N ALA A 295 -18.57 7.73 -2.78
CA ALA A 295 -17.86 8.93 -2.40
C ALA A 295 -18.75 10.14 -2.72
N THR A 296 -18.80 11.08 -1.80
CA THR A 296 -19.57 12.31 -1.95
C THR A 296 -18.90 13.23 -2.95
N ASP A 297 -17.56 13.24 -2.94
CA ASP A 297 -16.72 14.05 -3.83
C ASP A 297 -15.65 13.20 -4.51
N GLY A 298 -15.69 13.13 -5.84
CA GLY A 298 -14.71 12.40 -6.65
C GLY A 298 -14.88 10.87 -6.60
N ALA A 299 -13.84 10.15 -7.00
CA ALA A 299 -13.85 8.68 -7.01
C ALA A 299 -13.56 8.11 -5.62
N ALA A 300 -14.32 7.08 -5.22
CA ALA A 300 -14.07 6.37 -3.97
C ALA A 300 -12.65 5.74 -3.96
N PRO A 301 -11.86 5.92 -2.90
CA PRO A 301 -10.51 5.36 -2.81
C PRO A 301 -10.54 3.86 -2.47
N VAL A 302 -11.13 3.05 -3.36
CA VAL A 302 -11.42 1.61 -3.16
C VAL A 302 -10.24 0.80 -2.64
N CYS A 303 -9.01 1.14 -3.06
CA CYS A 303 -7.79 0.46 -2.60
C CYS A 303 -7.53 0.67 -1.10
N THR A 304 -7.73 1.90 -0.61
CA THR A 304 -7.55 2.25 0.81
C THR A 304 -8.72 1.72 1.63
N VAL A 305 -9.94 1.84 1.12
CA VAL A 305 -11.15 1.28 1.74
C VAL A 305 -11.01 -0.25 1.91
N ALA A 306 -10.58 -0.97 0.88
CA ALA A 306 -10.37 -2.43 0.96
C ALA A 306 -9.32 -2.80 2.02
N ARG A 307 -8.24 -2.01 2.14
CA ARG A 307 -7.21 -2.21 3.15
C ARG A 307 -7.74 -1.96 4.56
N LEU A 308 -8.47 -0.88 4.78
CA LEU A 308 -9.05 -0.52 6.08
C LEU A 308 -10.12 -1.53 6.53
N LEU A 309 -11.04 -1.88 5.63
CA LEU A 309 -12.07 -2.88 5.94
C LEU A 309 -11.44 -4.22 6.30
N ARG A 310 -10.45 -4.67 5.53
CA ARG A 310 -9.76 -5.93 5.82
C ARG A 310 -9.00 -5.89 7.16
N ALA A 311 -8.37 -4.77 7.48
CA ALA A 311 -7.58 -4.65 8.70
C ALA A 311 -8.44 -4.50 9.96
N TYR A 312 -9.54 -3.74 9.88
CA TYR A 312 -10.26 -3.30 11.08
C TYR A 312 -11.70 -3.81 11.20
N ARG A 313 -12.37 -4.14 10.08
CA ARG A 313 -13.82 -4.41 10.07
C ARG A 313 -14.22 -5.82 9.66
N SER A 314 -13.42 -6.49 8.83
CA SER A 314 -13.81 -7.79 8.27
C SER A 314 -13.04 -8.94 8.90
N PRO A 315 -13.73 -9.98 9.43
CA PRO A 315 -13.09 -11.23 9.82
C PRO A 315 -12.78 -12.14 8.62
N GLU A 316 -13.39 -11.88 7.45
CA GLU A 316 -13.24 -12.74 6.29
C GLU A 316 -11.83 -12.70 5.70
N PRO A 317 -11.34 -13.80 5.12
CA PRO A 317 -10.02 -13.85 4.49
C PRO A 317 -9.92 -12.95 3.24
N VAL A 318 -11.01 -12.78 2.50
CA VAL A 318 -11.07 -11.92 1.32
C VAL A 318 -12.03 -10.76 1.54
N VAL A 319 -11.61 -9.56 1.15
CA VAL A 319 -12.45 -8.35 1.10
C VAL A 319 -12.49 -7.85 -0.34
N LEU A 320 -13.68 -7.71 -0.90
CA LEU A 320 -13.95 -7.06 -2.17
C LEU A 320 -14.64 -5.72 -1.91
N VAL A 321 -14.07 -4.65 -2.44
CA VAL A 321 -14.72 -3.33 -2.46
C VAL A 321 -15.05 -2.98 -3.90
N VAL A 322 -16.31 -2.61 -4.13
CA VAL A 322 -16.80 -2.17 -5.45
C VAL A 322 -17.28 -0.73 -5.37
N ALA A 323 -17.04 0.03 -6.42
CA ALA A 323 -17.62 1.33 -6.68
C ALA A 323 -18.03 1.38 -8.14
N ASP A 324 -18.63 2.47 -8.62
CA ASP A 324 -19.07 2.57 -10.01
C ASP A 324 -17.85 2.46 -10.95
N GLY A 325 -17.83 1.41 -11.77
CA GLY A 325 -16.80 1.13 -12.76
C GLY A 325 -15.46 0.62 -12.23
N VAL A 326 -15.30 0.40 -10.91
CA VAL A 326 -14.01 -0.03 -10.35
C VAL A 326 -14.19 -0.95 -9.14
N ALA A 327 -13.32 -1.96 -9.02
CA ALA A 327 -13.24 -2.82 -7.85
C ALA A 327 -11.81 -3.04 -7.38
N GLU A 328 -11.66 -3.30 -6.10
CA GLU A 328 -10.41 -3.76 -5.48
C GLU A 328 -10.71 -4.95 -4.56
N ALA A 329 -9.93 -6.02 -4.70
CA ALA A 329 -9.98 -7.15 -3.78
C ALA A 329 -8.65 -7.36 -3.06
N ARG A 330 -8.71 -7.81 -1.80
CA ARG A 330 -7.54 -8.11 -0.97
C ARG A 330 -7.74 -9.40 -0.18
N ALA A 331 -6.69 -10.23 -0.13
CA ALA A 331 -6.65 -11.46 0.67
C ALA A 331 -5.73 -11.34 1.89
N ALA A 332 -5.94 -12.23 2.86
CA ALA A 332 -5.17 -12.27 4.11
C ALA A 332 -3.73 -12.80 3.95
N GLY A 333 -3.45 -13.56 2.90
CA GLY A 333 -2.15 -14.14 2.58
C GLY A 333 -2.22 -14.99 1.32
N VAL A 334 -1.07 -15.44 0.84
CA VAL A 334 -0.98 -16.41 -0.25
C VAL A 334 -1.51 -17.75 0.28
N GLY A 335 -2.45 -18.38 -0.43
CA GLY A 335 -3.04 -19.68 -0.04
C GLY A 335 -4.26 -19.60 0.89
N SER A 336 -4.76 -18.41 1.28
CA SER A 336 -5.98 -18.32 2.06
C SER A 336 -7.22 -18.45 1.18
N THR A 337 -7.85 -19.63 1.20
CA THR A 337 -9.25 -19.91 0.81
C THR A 337 -9.69 -19.65 -0.63
N LEU A 338 -8.77 -19.41 -1.56
CA LEU A 338 -9.09 -19.53 -2.98
C LEU A 338 -8.91 -20.99 -3.40
N PRO A 339 -9.71 -21.52 -4.34
CA PRO A 339 -9.48 -22.84 -4.92
C PRO A 339 -8.00 -22.99 -5.36
N ASP A 340 -7.41 -24.19 -5.17
CA ASP A 340 -5.97 -24.44 -5.46
C ASP A 340 -5.55 -24.11 -6.90
N ASP A 341 -6.51 -23.98 -7.82
CA ASP A 341 -6.33 -23.61 -9.22
C ASP A 341 -6.47 -22.08 -9.47
N ALA A 342 -6.94 -21.30 -8.49
CA ALA A 342 -7.00 -19.86 -8.58
C ALA A 342 -5.64 -19.27 -8.25
N ALA A 343 -4.86 -18.90 -9.26
CA ALA A 343 -3.53 -18.28 -9.14
C ALA A 343 -3.59 -16.87 -8.48
N GLY A 344 -4.27 -16.75 -7.33
CA GLY A 344 -4.37 -15.57 -6.51
C GLY A 344 -5.44 -14.56 -6.92
N ILE A 345 -5.62 -13.55 -6.07
CA ILE A 345 -6.66 -12.50 -6.19
C ILE A 345 -6.58 -11.73 -7.50
N GLY A 346 -5.37 -11.44 -7.98
CA GLY A 346 -5.18 -10.71 -9.23
C GLY A 346 -5.78 -11.45 -10.43
N ARG A 347 -5.62 -12.77 -10.49
CA ARG A 347 -6.20 -13.59 -11.54
C ARG A 347 -7.72 -13.72 -11.40
N ALA A 348 -8.22 -13.89 -10.17
CA ALA A 348 -9.65 -13.92 -9.91
C ALA A 348 -10.33 -12.61 -10.39
N MET A 349 -9.70 -11.45 -10.09
CA MET A 349 -10.17 -10.16 -10.57
C MET A 349 -10.14 -10.03 -12.09
N ALA A 350 -9.07 -10.52 -12.74
CA ALA A 350 -8.98 -10.51 -14.20
C ALA A 350 -10.06 -11.39 -14.85
N THR A 351 -10.28 -12.60 -14.30
CA THR A 351 -11.30 -13.52 -14.80
C THR A 351 -12.70 -12.95 -14.63
N ALA A 352 -13.03 -12.44 -13.44
CA ALA A 352 -14.33 -11.83 -13.18
C ALA A 352 -14.59 -10.58 -14.06
N ALA A 353 -13.59 -9.73 -14.24
CA ALA A 353 -13.69 -8.55 -15.10
C ALA A 353 -13.93 -8.95 -16.56
N ALA A 354 -13.22 -9.95 -17.08
CA ALA A 354 -13.40 -10.43 -18.46
C ALA A 354 -14.81 -10.99 -18.71
N GLN A 355 -15.45 -11.62 -17.71
CA GLN A 355 -16.83 -12.12 -17.82
C GLN A 355 -17.86 -11.00 -18.04
N VAL A 356 -17.58 -9.79 -17.58
CA VAL A 356 -18.48 -8.64 -17.66
C VAL A 356 -17.96 -7.55 -18.62
N GLY A 357 -17.00 -7.88 -19.49
CA GLY A 357 -16.48 -6.97 -20.51
C GLY A 357 -15.51 -5.90 -19.99
N GLY A 358 -14.93 -6.12 -18.80
CA GLY A 358 -13.95 -5.24 -18.16
C GLY A 358 -12.54 -5.82 -18.20
N ASP A 359 -11.63 -5.09 -17.55
CA ASP A 359 -10.22 -5.45 -17.39
C ASP A 359 -9.83 -5.61 -15.94
N GLY A 360 -8.99 -6.60 -15.63
CA GLY A 360 -8.50 -6.83 -14.28
C GLY A 360 -7.04 -7.27 -14.24
N ALA A 361 -6.35 -6.91 -13.17
CA ALA A 361 -4.96 -7.32 -12.93
C ALA A 361 -4.64 -7.29 -11.44
N GLY A 362 -3.53 -7.90 -11.05
CA GLY A 362 -3.05 -7.84 -9.67
C GLY A 362 -1.96 -8.86 -9.37
N THR A 363 -1.74 -9.06 -8.09
CA THR A 363 -0.81 -10.02 -7.51
C THR A 363 -1.57 -11.15 -6.79
N ALA A 364 -0.85 -12.07 -6.15
CA ALA A 364 -1.46 -13.16 -5.41
C ALA A 364 -2.43 -12.70 -4.29
N THR A 365 -2.16 -11.57 -3.63
CA THR A 365 -2.93 -11.07 -2.48
C THR A 365 -3.75 -9.81 -2.75
N ARG A 366 -3.65 -9.25 -3.94
CA ARG A 366 -4.32 -8.01 -4.32
C ARG A 366 -4.75 -8.04 -5.78
N GLY A 367 -5.96 -7.58 -6.07
CA GLY A 367 -6.44 -7.42 -7.44
C GLY A 367 -7.29 -6.18 -7.60
N ARG A 368 -7.24 -5.60 -8.79
CA ARG A 368 -8.06 -4.46 -9.20
C ARG A 368 -8.71 -4.74 -10.53
N ALA A 369 -9.94 -4.26 -10.70
CA ALA A 369 -10.66 -4.34 -11.96
C ALA A 369 -11.30 -3.00 -12.32
N THR A 370 -11.51 -2.79 -13.60
CA THR A 370 -12.45 -1.81 -14.17
C THR A 370 -13.55 -2.55 -14.92
N TYR A 371 -14.76 -2.02 -14.92
CA TYR A 371 -15.91 -2.65 -15.57
C TYR A 371 -16.98 -1.61 -15.92
N ASP A 372 -17.82 -1.93 -16.93
CA ASP A 372 -18.90 -1.04 -17.38
C ASP A 372 -20.29 -1.54 -16.98
N CYS A 373 -20.38 -2.70 -16.29
CA CYS A 373 -21.63 -3.27 -15.77
C CYS A 373 -22.01 -2.65 -14.40
N SER A 374 -23.13 -3.09 -13.83
CA SER A 374 -23.49 -2.69 -12.46
C SER A 374 -22.53 -3.32 -11.42
N PRO A 375 -22.29 -2.68 -10.27
CA PRO A 375 -21.53 -3.27 -9.18
C PRO A 375 -22.07 -4.64 -8.71
N THR A 376 -23.38 -4.85 -8.80
CA THR A 376 -24.02 -6.13 -8.42
C THR A 376 -23.65 -7.26 -9.39
N GLU A 377 -23.61 -6.98 -10.69
CA GLU A 377 -23.19 -7.94 -11.71
C GLU A 377 -21.71 -8.29 -11.55
N PHE A 378 -20.86 -7.31 -11.31
CA PHE A 378 -19.44 -7.58 -11.04
C PHE A 378 -19.23 -8.44 -9.78
N VAL A 379 -19.95 -8.15 -8.68
CA VAL A 379 -19.91 -8.98 -7.46
C VAL A 379 -20.34 -10.41 -7.74
N ALA A 380 -21.37 -10.63 -8.55
CA ALA A 380 -21.81 -11.97 -8.93
C ALA A 380 -20.71 -12.73 -9.72
N ALA A 381 -20.13 -12.09 -10.74
CA ALA A 381 -19.03 -12.65 -11.52
C ALA A 381 -17.80 -12.98 -10.63
N PHE A 382 -17.41 -12.07 -9.73
CA PHE A 382 -16.28 -12.33 -8.84
C PHE A 382 -16.56 -13.51 -7.89
N ARG A 383 -17.77 -13.64 -7.37
CA ARG A 383 -18.16 -14.77 -6.51
C ARG A 383 -18.10 -16.11 -7.22
N GLU A 384 -18.51 -16.18 -8.47
CA GLU A 384 -18.42 -17.40 -9.29
C GLU A 384 -16.97 -17.87 -9.49
N VAL A 385 -16.01 -16.94 -9.45
CA VAL A 385 -14.59 -17.26 -9.64
C VAL A 385 -13.92 -17.70 -8.34
N VAL A 386 -14.40 -17.23 -7.17
CA VAL A 386 -13.73 -17.48 -5.88
C VAL A 386 -14.44 -18.53 -5.01
N GLN A 387 -15.60 -19.02 -5.43
CA GLN A 387 -16.36 -20.12 -4.81
C GLN A 387 -16.17 -21.42 -5.58
#